data_ddfec544b9c3f7b5d2cebcf189ff764b
#
_entry.id   ddfec544b9c3f7b5d2cebcf189ff764b
#
_cell.length_a   1.000
_cell.length_b   1.000
_cell.length_c   1.000
_cell.angle_alpha   90.00
_cell.angle_beta   90.00
_cell.angle_gamma   90.00
#
_symmetry.space_group_name_H-M   'P 1'
#
loop_
_entity.id
_entity.type
_entity.pdbx_description
1 polymer ?
#
loop_
_entity_poly.entity_id
_entity_poly.type
_entity_poly.pdbx_seq_one_letter_code
_entity_poly.pdbx_strand_id
1 'polypeptide(L)'
;MTEALKRDYRICEEIGRGRFGVVCRCEPLLRPTTAAAPPPPPSFLAVKSIDKSAASGDDLDSHCLLMEPKVLSLLSPHPNVLRMHNAYEDSSHLHLVLDLCDSPDLHRAVASTGPLPEPDAARVLSQLMRAVAHCHRHGVVHRDIKPENILFDSRGRLRLADFGSAEVIGGGEPAAEGLRGVVGTPYYVAPEVVEGREYGEKVDVWSAGVVLYVMLAGFPPFYGESASEIFGAVLRANLRFPPRVFRSVSATAKDLLRKMLCRDVSRRFTADQVLRHPWVTSFGGAEATDLQILT
;
A
#
# COMPACT_ATOMS: atom_id res chain seq x y z
N MET A 1 -25.84 4.34 7.10
CA MET A 1 -24.92 5.20 7.92
C MET A 1 -25.48 5.36 9.32
N THR A 2 -24.64 5.09 10.32
CA THR A 2 -25.03 5.17 11.74
C THR A 2 -25.34 6.61 12.19
N GLU A 3 -26.26 6.77 13.14
CA GLU A 3 -26.54 8.08 13.76
C GLU A 3 -25.28 8.63 14.48
N ALA A 4 -24.42 7.73 15.02
CA ALA A 4 -23.17 8.13 15.66
C ALA A 4 -22.18 8.75 14.65
N LEU A 5 -22.04 8.17 13.46
CA LEU A 5 -21.19 8.73 12.39
C LEU A 5 -21.69 10.13 11.97
N LYS A 6 -23.00 10.27 11.74
CA LYS A 6 -23.61 11.56 11.35
C LYS A 6 -23.51 12.64 12.43
N ARG A 7 -23.52 12.23 13.72
CA ARG A 7 -23.34 13.14 14.85
C ARG A 7 -21.91 13.67 14.94
N ASP A 8 -20.92 12.83 14.58
CA ASP A 8 -19.51 13.15 14.77
C ASP A 8 -18.87 13.72 13.48
N TYR A 9 -19.46 13.44 12.29
CA TYR A 9 -18.92 13.84 10.98
C TYR A 9 -20.01 14.29 10.01
N ARG A 10 -19.74 15.36 9.27
CA ARG A 10 -20.52 15.77 8.09
C ARG A 10 -19.95 15.04 6.88
N ILE A 11 -20.76 14.20 6.22
CA ILE A 11 -20.37 13.51 4.99
C ILE A 11 -20.56 14.47 3.83
N CYS A 12 -19.53 14.57 2.99
CA CYS A 12 -19.49 15.43 1.81
C CYS A 12 -19.60 14.60 0.52
N GLU A 13 -18.92 15.00 -0.55
CA GLU A 13 -18.96 14.36 -1.85
C GLU A 13 -18.26 12.99 -1.90
N GLU A 14 -18.70 12.13 -2.82
CA GLU A 14 -17.98 10.89 -3.16
C GLU A 14 -16.66 11.23 -3.87
N ILE A 15 -15.56 10.64 -3.38
CA ILE A 15 -14.21 10.84 -3.92
C ILE A 15 -13.63 9.55 -4.53
N GLY A 16 -14.27 8.42 -4.29
CA GLY A 16 -13.84 7.14 -4.85
C GLY A 16 -14.85 6.02 -4.63
N ARG A 17 -14.73 4.99 -5.47
CA ARG A 17 -15.53 3.77 -5.37
C ARG A 17 -14.63 2.56 -5.62
N GLY A 18 -14.66 1.60 -4.70
CA GLY A 18 -13.91 0.34 -4.78
C GLY A 18 -14.82 -0.87 -4.82
N ARG A 19 -14.20 -2.07 -4.85
CA ARG A 19 -14.89 -3.36 -4.91
C ARG A 19 -15.94 -3.54 -3.80
N PHE A 20 -15.64 -3.07 -2.59
CA PHE A 20 -16.46 -3.33 -1.40
C PHE A 20 -17.27 -2.11 -0.94
N GLY A 21 -17.18 -0.96 -1.59
CA GLY A 21 -17.91 0.21 -1.13
C GLY A 21 -17.49 1.53 -1.70
N VAL A 22 -17.90 2.59 -1.03
CA VAL A 22 -17.78 3.98 -1.46
C VAL A 22 -16.90 4.74 -0.47
N VAL A 23 -16.07 5.64 -0.99
CA VAL A 23 -15.27 6.57 -0.21
C VAL A 23 -15.78 7.98 -0.43
N CYS A 24 -16.18 8.65 0.66
CA CYS A 24 -16.61 10.04 0.64
C CYS A 24 -15.64 10.90 1.43
N ARG A 25 -15.50 12.17 1.04
CA ARG A 25 -14.91 13.18 1.92
C ARG A 25 -15.81 13.40 3.12
N CYS A 26 -15.24 13.67 4.29
CA CYS A 26 -16.00 14.05 5.46
C CYS A 26 -15.28 15.13 6.29
N GLU A 27 -16.03 15.83 7.09
CA GLU A 27 -15.55 16.90 7.96
C GLU A 27 -15.97 16.62 9.41
N PRO A 28 -15.04 16.64 10.39
CA PRO A 28 -15.37 16.50 11.79
C PRO A 28 -16.33 17.60 12.23
N LEU A 29 -17.43 17.25 12.88
CA LEU A 29 -18.32 18.21 13.52
C LEU A 29 -17.71 18.57 14.87
N LEU A 30 -17.10 19.77 14.96
CA LEU A 30 -16.48 20.26 16.18
C LEU A 30 -17.51 20.30 17.30
N ARG A 31 -17.28 19.54 18.38
CA ARG A 31 -17.96 19.81 19.65
C ARG A 31 -17.41 21.14 20.18
N PRO A 32 -18.26 22.06 20.67
CA PRO A 32 -17.79 23.28 21.28
C PRO A 32 -16.95 22.92 22.51
N THR A 33 -15.64 22.99 22.37
CA THR A 33 -14.72 23.05 23.50
C THR A 33 -14.82 24.47 24.06
N THR A 34 -14.90 24.58 25.38
CA THR A 34 -14.98 25.82 26.17
C THR A 34 -14.11 26.93 25.59
N ALA A 35 -14.74 28.09 25.44
CA ALA A 35 -14.33 29.28 24.73
C ALA A 35 -12.94 29.83 25.11
N ALA A 36 -11.84 29.43 24.44
CA ALA A 36 -10.56 30.14 24.55
C ALA A 36 -9.58 29.99 23.36
N ALA A 37 -9.82 29.12 22.37
CA ALA A 37 -8.96 29.04 21.20
C ALA A 37 -9.78 29.07 19.90
N PRO A 38 -9.33 29.75 18.82
CA PRO A 38 -9.97 29.63 17.52
C PRO A 38 -9.95 28.18 17.10
N PRO A 39 -11.05 27.66 16.49
CA PRO A 39 -11.09 26.29 16.00
C PRO A 39 -9.94 26.08 15.01
N PRO A 40 -9.22 24.93 15.06
CA PRO A 40 -8.27 24.59 14.02
C PRO A 40 -9.02 24.56 12.68
N PRO A 41 -8.35 24.90 11.55
CA PRO A 41 -8.99 24.83 10.25
C PRO A 41 -9.54 23.42 10.04
N PRO A 42 -10.72 23.26 9.40
CA PRO A 42 -11.34 21.97 9.21
C PRO A 42 -10.37 21.05 8.45
N SER A 43 -9.87 20.04 9.13
CA SER A 43 -9.10 19.00 8.49
C SER A 43 -10.07 18.01 7.88
N PHE A 44 -10.21 18.01 6.55
CA PHE A 44 -10.99 17.01 5.86
C PHE A 44 -10.39 15.61 6.08
N LEU A 45 -11.27 14.64 6.21
CA LEU A 45 -10.97 13.22 6.31
C LEU A 45 -11.72 12.46 5.22
N ALA A 46 -11.46 11.19 5.08
CA ALA A 46 -12.19 10.28 4.21
C ALA A 46 -13.00 9.28 5.04
N VAL A 47 -14.22 8.95 4.61
CA VAL A 47 -14.99 7.84 5.17
C VAL A 47 -15.16 6.77 4.10
N LYS A 48 -14.57 5.59 4.33
CA LYS A 48 -14.74 4.39 3.51
C LYS A 48 -15.92 3.60 4.10
N SER A 49 -17.01 3.50 3.35
CA SER A 49 -18.22 2.73 3.73
C SER A 49 -18.21 1.41 2.98
N ILE A 50 -18.07 0.31 3.70
CA ILE A 50 -17.93 -1.05 3.18
C ILE A 50 -19.25 -1.77 3.39
N ASP A 51 -19.84 -2.30 2.31
CA ASP A 51 -21.07 -3.08 2.36
C ASP A 51 -20.77 -4.51 2.83
N LYS A 52 -21.35 -4.90 3.98
CA LYS A 52 -21.19 -6.24 4.54
C LYS A 52 -21.83 -7.33 3.69
N SER A 53 -22.85 -7.00 2.91
CA SER A 53 -23.50 -7.98 2.04
C SER A 53 -22.61 -8.39 0.86
N ALA A 54 -21.74 -7.49 0.40
CA ALA A 54 -20.76 -7.77 -0.65
C ALA A 54 -19.69 -8.79 -0.21
N ALA A 55 -19.51 -8.97 1.11
CA ALA A 55 -18.57 -9.93 1.71
C ALA A 55 -19.25 -11.25 2.15
N SER A 56 -20.57 -11.38 2.02
CA SER A 56 -21.31 -12.54 2.56
C SER A 56 -21.27 -13.79 1.67
N GLY A 57 -20.57 -13.75 0.53
CA GLY A 57 -20.49 -14.87 -0.43
C GLY A 57 -19.19 -15.67 -0.42
N ASP A 58 -18.13 -15.15 0.24
CA ASP A 58 -16.81 -15.77 0.28
C ASP A 58 -16.17 -15.56 1.66
N ASP A 59 -15.60 -16.60 2.26
CA ASP A 59 -14.89 -16.53 3.53
C ASP A 59 -13.72 -15.54 3.49
N LEU A 60 -13.07 -15.40 2.32
CA LEU A 60 -11.99 -14.46 2.10
C LEU A 60 -12.47 -13.01 2.16
N ASP A 61 -13.62 -12.69 1.57
CA ASP A 61 -14.18 -11.33 1.58
C ASP A 61 -14.63 -10.92 3.00
N SER A 62 -15.20 -11.86 3.76
CA SER A 62 -15.54 -11.66 5.17
C SER A 62 -14.31 -11.42 6.05
N HIS A 63 -13.23 -12.15 5.79
CA HIS A 63 -11.94 -11.97 6.46
C HIS A 63 -11.35 -10.58 6.18
N CYS A 64 -11.31 -10.15 4.90
CA CYS A 64 -10.83 -8.83 4.48
C CYS A 64 -11.54 -7.68 5.21
N LEU A 65 -12.85 -7.81 5.43
CA LEU A 65 -13.67 -6.81 6.09
C LEU A 65 -13.26 -6.58 7.55
N LEU A 66 -12.89 -7.64 8.26
CA LEU A 66 -12.48 -7.59 9.67
C LEU A 66 -11.00 -7.22 9.83
N MET A 67 -10.17 -7.53 8.86
CA MET A 67 -8.73 -7.34 8.96
C MET A 67 -8.30 -5.89 8.80
N GLU A 68 -8.90 -5.13 7.89
CA GLU A 68 -8.47 -3.74 7.62
C GLU A 68 -8.52 -2.86 8.88
N PRO A 69 -9.64 -2.75 9.64
CA PRO A 69 -9.67 -1.92 10.85
C PRO A 69 -8.74 -2.44 11.95
N LYS A 70 -8.62 -3.76 12.11
CA LYS A 70 -7.74 -4.39 13.10
C LYS A 70 -6.28 -4.05 12.83
N VAL A 71 -5.83 -4.21 11.60
CA VAL A 71 -4.45 -3.95 11.19
C VAL A 71 -4.14 -2.46 11.24
N LEU A 72 -5.04 -1.58 10.77
CA LEU A 72 -4.84 -0.13 10.87
C LEU A 72 -4.73 0.35 12.31
N SER A 73 -5.50 -0.23 13.24
CA SER A 73 -5.38 0.05 14.67
C SER A 73 -4.04 -0.40 15.23
N LEU A 74 -3.57 -1.58 14.84
CA LEU A 74 -2.28 -2.16 15.28
C LEU A 74 -1.09 -1.33 14.80
N LEU A 75 -1.14 -0.85 13.55
CA LEU A 75 -0.03 -0.14 12.90
C LEU A 75 0.00 1.37 13.22
N SER A 76 -1.03 1.91 13.86
CA SER A 76 -1.14 3.35 14.15
C SER A 76 -0.37 3.75 15.41
N PRO A 77 0.27 4.95 15.45
CA PRO A 77 0.49 5.84 14.32
C PRO A 77 1.81 5.58 13.59
N HIS A 78 1.80 5.66 12.26
CA HIS A 78 3.03 5.66 11.48
C HIS A 78 2.91 6.65 10.29
N PRO A 79 3.94 7.47 9.98
CA PRO A 79 3.84 8.55 9.00
C PRO A 79 3.57 8.09 7.56
N ASN A 80 3.89 6.85 7.23
CA ASN A 80 3.70 6.28 5.88
C ASN A 80 2.64 5.16 5.82
N VAL A 81 1.85 4.97 6.86
CA VAL A 81 0.67 4.10 6.88
C VAL A 81 -0.57 4.98 6.96
N LEU A 82 -1.61 4.65 6.21
CA LEU A 82 -2.90 5.35 6.27
C LEU A 82 -3.47 5.24 7.68
N ARG A 83 -3.80 6.37 8.30
CA ARG A 83 -4.31 6.39 9.67
C ARG A 83 -5.83 6.23 9.68
N MET A 84 -6.33 5.34 10.51
CA MET A 84 -7.72 5.27 10.89
C MET A 84 -7.95 6.12 12.15
N HIS A 85 -8.95 7.01 12.10
CA HIS A 85 -9.35 7.88 13.21
C HIS A 85 -10.47 7.27 14.02
N ASN A 86 -11.49 6.74 13.34
CA ASN A 86 -12.64 6.10 13.95
C ASN A 86 -13.17 4.98 13.06
N ALA A 87 -13.93 4.07 13.67
CA ALA A 87 -14.73 3.07 12.98
C ALA A 87 -16.15 3.07 13.54
N TYR A 88 -17.13 2.94 12.65
CA TYR A 88 -18.56 2.85 12.97
C TYR A 88 -19.18 1.69 12.23
N GLU A 89 -20.11 1.02 12.86
CA GLU A 89 -20.75 -0.17 12.29
C GLU A 89 -22.26 -0.08 12.43
N ASP A 90 -22.98 -0.41 11.37
CA ASP A 90 -24.42 -0.67 11.40
C ASP A 90 -24.75 -2.07 10.89
N SER A 91 -26.03 -2.38 10.72
CA SER A 91 -26.48 -3.70 10.27
C SER A 91 -25.97 -4.07 8.87
N SER A 92 -25.72 -3.09 8.01
CA SER A 92 -25.40 -3.28 6.60
C SER A 92 -23.97 -2.85 6.21
N HIS A 93 -23.37 -1.93 6.97
CA HIS A 93 -22.08 -1.34 6.60
C HIS A 93 -21.10 -1.23 7.76
N LEU A 94 -19.81 -1.30 7.42
CA LEU A 94 -18.70 -0.85 8.24
C LEU A 94 -18.16 0.46 7.65
N HIS A 95 -18.02 1.49 8.49
CA HIS A 95 -17.55 2.81 8.08
C HIS A 95 -16.22 3.10 8.77
N LEU A 96 -15.16 3.28 8.00
CA LEU A 96 -13.83 3.63 8.49
C LEU A 96 -13.54 5.10 8.18
N VAL A 97 -13.26 5.89 9.22
CA VAL A 97 -12.83 7.29 9.06
C VAL A 97 -11.31 7.31 9.02
N LEU A 98 -10.76 7.77 7.90
CA LEU A 98 -9.36 7.66 7.52
C LEU A 98 -8.76 9.04 7.22
N ASP A 99 -7.43 9.13 7.19
CA ASP A 99 -6.75 10.30 6.59
C ASP A 99 -7.27 10.53 5.17
N LEU A 100 -7.48 11.80 4.79
CA LEU A 100 -7.75 12.16 3.41
C LEU A 100 -6.44 12.19 2.62
N CYS A 101 -6.41 11.44 1.53
CA CYS A 101 -5.37 11.49 0.51
C CYS A 101 -6.02 12.06 -0.76
N ASP A 102 -5.83 13.34 -0.99
CA ASP A 102 -6.49 14.11 -2.06
C ASP A 102 -5.61 14.28 -3.31
N SER A 103 -4.36 13.84 -3.23
CA SER A 103 -3.46 13.77 -4.39
C SER A 103 -3.67 12.47 -5.18
N PRO A 104 -3.29 12.43 -6.46
CA PRO A 104 -3.32 11.19 -7.25
C PRO A 104 -2.55 10.05 -6.57
N ASP A 105 -3.05 8.81 -6.65
CA ASP A 105 -2.29 7.64 -6.28
C ASP A 105 -1.06 7.44 -7.21
N LEU A 106 -0.13 6.55 -6.82
CA LEU A 106 1.09 6.33 -7.60
C LEU A 106 0.80 5.80 -9.01
N HIS A 107 -0.28 5.01 -9.19
CA HIS A 107 -0.67 4.53 -10.52
C HIS A 107 -1.02 5.69 -11.45
N ARG A 108 -1.90 6.60 -11.00
CA ARG A 108 -2.31 7.78 -11.75
C ARG A 108 -1.14 8.72 -12.00
N ALA A 109 -0.26 8.91 -11.00
CA ALA A 109 0.93 9.74 -11.12
C ALA A 109 1.86 9.21 -12.24
N VAL A 110 2.22 7.92 -12.22
CA VAL A 110 3.08 7.32 -13.25
C VAL A 110 2.38 7.29 -14.61
N ALA A 111 1.07 7.04 -14.66
CA ALA A 111 0.31 7.04 -15.91
C ALA A 111 0.29 8.42 -16.58
N SER A 112 0.25 9.50 -15.82
CA SER A 112 0.21 10.87 -16.33
C SER A 112 1.58 11.44 -16.69
N THR A 113 2.61 11.16 -15.86
CA THR A 113 3.95 11.75 -16.03
C THR A 113 4.94 10.85 -16.77
N GLY A 114 4.62 9.55 -16.91
CA GLY A 114 5.55 8.52 -17.38
C GLY A 114 6.54 8.05 -16.30
N PRO A 115 7.65 7.40 -16.70
CA PRO A 115 8.68 6.92 -15.78
C PRO A 115 9.27 8.05 -14.93
N LEU A 116 9.48 7.76 -13.63
CA LEU A 116 10.00 8.74 -12.69
C LEU A 116 11.53 8.84 -12.77
N PRO A 117 12.10 10.03 -12.52
CA PRO A 117 13.53 10.20 -12.25
C PRO A 117 13.96 9.36 -11.02
N GLU A 118 15.20 8.84 -11.02
CA GLU A 118 15.70 8.02 -9.91
C GLU A 118 15.58 8.68 -8.53
N PRO A 119 15.84 9.99 -8.35
CA PRO A 119 15.67 10.63 -7.05
C PRO A 119 14.23 10.56 -6.53
N ASP A 120 13.24 10.74 -7.41
CA ASP A 120 11.82 10.68 -7.05
C ASP A 120 11.39 9.25 -6.75
N ALA A 121 11.76 8.30 -7.62
CA ALA A 121 11.50 6.88 -7.39
C ALA A 121 12.14 6.39 -6.07
N ALA A 122 13.34 6.86 -5.72
CA ALA A 122 14.01 6.51 -4.48
C ALA A 122 13.32 7.10 -3.24
N ARG A 123 12.81 8.34 -3.33
CA ARG A 123 12.03 8.96 -2.25
C ARG A 123 10.72 8.22 -2.00
N VAL A 124 10.00 7.87 -3.07
CA VAL A 124 8.76 7.06 -2.97
C VAL A 124 9.08 5.69 -2.38
N LEU A 125 10.09 4.99 -2.91
CA LEU A 125 10.48 3.68 -2.40
C LEU A 125 10.91 3.73 -0.93
N SER A 126 11.67 4.74 -0.52
CA SER A 126 12.11 4.90 0.87
C SER A 126 10.92 5.01 1.82
N GLN A 127 9.91 5.81 1.48
CA GLN A 127 8.70 5.96 2.29
C GLN A 127 7.87 4.66 2.31
N LEU A 128 7.69 4.01 1.15
CA LEU A 128 7.01 2.73 1.05
C LEU A 128 7.70 1.68 1.92
N MET A 129 9.02 1.56 1.82
CA MET A 129 9.75 0.55 2.59
C MET A 129 9.80 0.84 4.10
N ARG A 130 9.68 2.10 4.53
CA ARG A 130 9.47 2.44 5.94
C ARG A 130 8.12 1.93 6.44
N ALA A 131 7.05 2.08 5.64
CA ALA A 131 5.73 1.51 5.96
C ALA A 131 5.80 -0.02 6.03
N VAL A 132 6.39 -0.67 5.02
CA VAL A 132 6.52 -2.13 4.95
C VAL A 132 7.35 -2.68 6.11
N ALA A 133 8.50 -2.07 6.43
CA ALA A 133 9.32 -2.45 7.58
C ALA A 133 8.57 -2.28 8.91
N HIS A 134 7.72 -1.25 9.03
CA HIS A 134 6.85 -1.08 10.19
C HIS A 134 5.81 -2.20 10.28
N CYS A 135 5.14 -2.55 9.18
CA CYS A 135 4.21 -3.69 9.13
C CYS A 135 4.90 -4.98 9.58
N HIS A 136 6.05 -5.32 8.99
CA HIS A 136 6.78 -6.54 9.26
C HIS A 136 7.24 -6.65 10.73
N ARG A 137 7.67 -5.53 11.34
CA ARG A 137 8.01 -5.50 12.79
C ARG A 137 6.82 -5.76 13.71
N HIS A 138 5.59 -5.52 13.24
CA HIS A 138 4.35 -5.84 13.95
C HIS A 138 3.76 -7.19 13.53
N GLY A 139 4.52 -8.01 12.78
CA GLY A 139 4.06 -9.29 12.28
C GLY A 139 2.99 -9.19 11.18
N VAL A 140 2.80 -8.01 10.57
CA VAL A 140 1.80 -7.80 9.52
C VAL A 140 2.44 -7.95 8.14
N VAL A 141 1.83 -8.75 7.28
CA VAL A 141 2.14 -8.86 5.85
C VAL A 141 0.99 -8.26 5.06
N HIS A 142 1.27 -7.31 4.17
CA HIS A 142 0.25 -6.56 3.43
C HIS A 142 -0.42 -7.36 2.32
N ARG A 143 0.36 -8.12 1.54
CA ARG A 143 -0.03 -9.05 0.45
C ARG A 143 -0.62 -8.42 -0.82
N ASP A 144 -0.94 -7.11 -0.84
CA ASP A 144 -1.46 -6.41 -2.03
C ASP A 144 -0.79 -5.04 -2.25
N ILE A 145 0.55 -5.00 -2.16
CA ILE A 145 1.32 -3.79 -2.48
C ILE A 145 1.31 -3.58 -3.99
N LYS A 146 0.71 -2.48 -4.43
CA LYS A 146 0.60 -2.04 -5.84
C LYS A 146 0.47 -0.52 -5.90
N PRO A 147 0.71 0.10 -7.05
CA PRO A 147 0.66 1.57 -7.18
C PRO A 147 -0.67 2.20 -6.78
N GLU A 148 -1.81 1.50 -6.97
CA GLU A 148 -3.15 1.96 -6.60
C GLU A 148 -3.34 2.08 -5.08
N ASN A 149 -2.60 1.29 -4.28
CA ASN A 149 -2.63 1.29 -2.82
C ASN A 149 -1.57 2.22 -2.20
N ILE A 150 -0.83 2.96 -3.02
CA ILE A 150 0.17 3.94 -2.62
C ILE A 150 -0.41 5.33 -2.85
N LEU A 151 -0.96 5.91 -1.79
CA LEU A 151 -1.63 7.20 -1.79
C LEU A 151 -0.69 8.31 -1.35
N PHE A 152 -1.08 9.56 -1.62
CA PHE A 152 -0.33 10.73 -1.15
C PHE A 152 -1.27 11.73 -0.47
N ASP A 153 -0.84 12.24 0.69
CA ASP A 153 -1.55 13.32 1.37
C ASP A 153 -1.26 14.68 0.69
N SER A 154 -1.97 15.73 1.10
CA SER A 154 -1.82 17.10 0.58
C SER A 154 -0.41 17.70 0.70
N ARG A 155 0.49 17.06 1.46
CA ARG A 155 1.90 17.42 1.59
C ARG A 155 2.81 16.52 0.77
N GLY A 156 2.27 15.69 -0.12
CA GLY A 156 3.03 14.74 -0.93
C GLY A 156 3.66 13.59 -0.15
N ARG A 157 3.24 13.33 1.10
CA ARG A 157 3.74 12.20 1.88
C ARG A 157 2.98 10.93 1.52
N LEU A 158 3.73 9.86 1.27
CA LEU A 158 3.18 8.55 0.98
C LEU A 158 2.39 7.99 2.17
N ARG A 159 1.24 7.40 1.88
CA ARG A 159 0.38 6.63 2.77
C ARG A 159 0.08 5.28 2.14
N LEU A 160 0.63 4.21 2.70
CA LEU A 160 0.26 2.84 2.31
C LEU A 160 -1.16 2.55 2.83
N ALA A 161 -2.03 2.11 1.93
CA ALA A 161 -3.47 1.93 2.16
C ALA A 161 -3.94 0.53 1.76
N ASP A 162 -5.19 0.23 2.05
CA ASP A 162 -5.90 -1.01 1.70
C ASP A 162 -5.29 -2.27 2.32
N PHE A 163 -5.47 -2.42 3.62
CA PHE A 163 -5.03 -3.57 4.41
C PHE A 163 -6.08 -4.71 4.45
N GLY A 164 -7.08 -4.69 3.57
CA GLY A 164 -8.08 -5.75 3.50
C GLY A 164 -7.48 -7.13 3.21
N SER A 165 -6.41 -7.19 2.42
CA SER A 165 -5.69 -8.43 2.13
C SER A 165 -4.60 -8.78 3.15
N ALA A 166 -4.36 -7.94 4.16
CA ALA A 166 -3.27 -8.15 5.10
C ALA A 166 -3.50 -9.36 6.02
N GLU A 167 -2.40 -9.90 6.55
CA GLU A 167 -2.43 -11.01 7.52
C GLU A 167 -1.45 -10.74 8.65
N VAL A 168 -1.79 -11.21 9.85
CA VAL A 168 -0.94 -11.11 11.04
C VAL A 168 -0.27 -12.43 11.30
N ILE A 169 1.07 -12.47 11.18
CA ILE A 169 1.89 -13.64 11.47
C ILE A 169 2.32 -13.58 12.95
N GLY A 170 2.21 -14.71 13.68
CA GLY A 170 2.79 -14.84 15.02
C GLY A 170 1.90 -14.43 16.19
N GLY A 171 0.59 -14.38 16.00
CA GLY A 171 -0.38 -14.12 17.08
C GLY A 171 -0.69 -15.33 17.96
N GLY A 172 0.30 -15.93 18.63
CA GLY A 172 0.01 -16.70 19.84
C GLY A 172 0.09 -18.23 19.81
N GLU A 173 0.47 -18.87 18.70
CA GLU A 173 0.78 -20.31 18.69
C GLU A 173 2.26 -20.55 18.32
N PRO A 174 2.96 -21.51 18.99
CA PRO A 174 4.32 -21.86 18.60
C PRO A 174 4.31 -22.54 17.23
N ALA A 175 5.11 -22.00 16.30
CA ALA A 175 5.19 -22.38 14.90
C ALA A 175 3.90 -22.09 14.11
N ALA A 176 3.57 -20.81 13.95
CA ALA A 176 2.59 -20.41 12.96
C ALA A 176 3.06 -20.92 11.59
N GLU A 177 2.27 -21.81 10.98
CA GLU A 177 2.46 -22.21 9.59
C GLU A 177 2.57 -20.91 8.74
N GLY A 178 3.47 -20.93 7.74
CA GLY A 178 3.59 -19.80 6.82
C GLY A 178 2.26 -19.51 6.11
N LEU A 179 2.08 -18.31 5.62
CA LEU A 179 0.87 -17.93 4.92
C LEU A 179 0.68 -18.79 3.67
N ARG A 180 -0.58 -19.08 3.31
CA ARG A 180 -0.97 -19.84 2.12
C ARG A 180 -2.06 -19.13 1.35
N GLY A 181 -2.27 -19.54 0.10
CA GLY A 181 -3.30 -19.00 -0.79
C GLY A 181 -2.78 -17.91 -1.73
N VAL A 182 -3.38 -17.82 -2.91
CA VAL A 182 -3.04 -16.83 -3.94
C VAL A 182 -3.88 -15.59 -3.70
N VAL A 183 -3.27 -14.57 -3.13
CA VAL A 183 -3.89 -13.27 -2.85
C VAL A 183 -3.05 -12.18 -3.51
N GLY A 184 -3.70 -11.08 -3.95
CA GLY A 184 -3.06 -9.92 -4.56
C GLY A 184 -3.31 -9.80 -6.06
N THR A 185 -2.69 -8.79 -6.65
CA THR A 185 -2.87 -8.42 -8.05
C THR A 185 -1.82 -9.12 -8.93
N PRO A 186 -2.16 -9.80 -10.03
CA PRO A 186 -1.29 -10.73 -10.76
C PRO A 186 0.12 -10.22 -11.08
N TYR A 187 0.28 -8.96 -11.48
CA TYR A 187 1.60 -8.39 -11.80
C TYR A 187 2.55 -8.26 -10.60
N TYR A 188 2.00 -8.17 -9.38
CA TYR A 188 2.74 -7.85 -8.16
C TYR A 188 2.96 -9.06 -7.24
N VAL A 189 2.31 -10.19 -7.54
CA VAL A 189 2.37 -11.41 -6.72
C VAL A 189 3.75 -12.07 -6.83
N ALA A 190 4.29 -12.52 -5.69
CA ALA A 190 5.60 -13.19 -5.64
C ALA A 190 5.53 -14.65 -6.16
N PRO A 191 6.65 -15.20 -6.69
CA PRO A 191 6.69 -16.55 -7.25
C PRO A 191 6.22 -17.64 -6.28
N GLU A 192 6.61 -17.58 -5.00
CA GLU A 192 6.23 -18.56 -3.97
C GLU A 192 4.72 -18.56 -3.69
N VAL A 193 4.05 -17.42 -3.85
CA VAL A 193 2.58 -17.32 -3.72
C VAL A 193 1.91 -17.98 -4.91
N VAL A 194 2.40 -17.72 -6.13
CA VAL A 194 1.88 -18.35 -7.35
C VAL A 194 2.10 -19.86 -7.33
N GLU A 195 3.21 -20.33 -6.76
CA GLU A 195 3.51 -21.76 -6.58
C GLU A 195 2.67 -22.45 -5.48
N GLY A 196 1.87 -21.68 -4.74
CA GLY A 196 1.04 -22.20 -3.62
C GLY A 196 1.89 -22.70 -2.44
N ARG A 197 3.14 -22.25 -2.34
CA ARG A 197 4.03 -22.57 -1.21
C ARG A 197 3.68 -21.70 0.00
N GLU A 198 4.16 -22.10 1.16
CA GLU A 198 4.17 -21.24 2.33
C GLU A 198 5.05 -20.02 2.09
N TYR A 199 4.57 -18.85 2.52
CA TYR A 199 5.28 -17.59 2.34
C TYR A 199 5.19 -16.70 3.59
N GLY A 200 6.00 -15.68 3.64
CA GLY A 200 6.07 -14.72 4.74
C GLY A 200 6.24 -13.28 4.20
N GLU A 201 6.73 -12.41 5.06
CA GLU A 201 6.84 -10.96 4.84
C GLU A 201 7.58 -10.54 3.56
N LYS A 202 8.51 -11.38 3.05
CA LYS A 202 9.31 -11.05 1.85
C LYS A 202 8.49 -10.98 0.55
N VAL A 203 7.24 -11.41 0.53
CA VAL A 203 6.33 -11.20 -0.60
C VAL A 203 6.05 -9.73 -0.83
N ASP A 204 5.96 -8.93 0.24
CA ASP A 204 5.78 -7.48 0.14
C ASP A 204 7.00 -6.78 -0.47
N VAL A 205 8.21 -7.30 -0.18
CA VAL A 205 9.46 -6.77 -0.79
C VAL A 205 9.50 -7.06 -2.30
N TRP A 206 9.02 -8.24 -2.73
CA TRP A 206 8.85 -8.53 -4.15
C TRP A 206 7.89 -7.55 -4.80
N SER A 207 6.69 -7.37 -4.25
CA SER A 207 5.68 -6.46 -4.77
C SER A 207 6.20 -5.02 -4.85
N ALA A 208 6.89 -4.53 -3.80
CA ALA A 208 7.57 -3.22 -3.81
C ALA A 208 8.68 -3.14 -4.88
N GLY A 209 9.37 -4.24 -5.18
CA GLY A 209 10.34 -4.34 -6.27
C GLY A 209 9.69 -4.19 -7.65
N VAL A 210 8.50 -4.78 -7.85
CA VAL A 210 7.71 -4.57 -9.07
C VAL A 210 7.26 -3.11 -9.17
N VAL A 211 6.80 -2.51 -8.08
CA VAL A 211 6.45 -1.06 -8.04
C VAL A 211 7.66 -0.20 -8.41
N LEU A 212 8.84 -0.48 -7.87
CA LEU A 212 10.07 0.25 -8.24
C LEU A 212 10.37 0.12 -9.74
N TYR A 213 10.24 -1.09 -10.29
CA TYR A 213 10.46 -1.29 -11.73
C TYR A 213 9.46 -0.48 -12.56
N VAL A 214 8.17 -0.48 -12.17
CA VAL A 214 7.12 0.33 -12.85
C VAL A 214 7.44 1.82 -12.76
N MET A 215 7.86 2.32 -11.61
CA MET A 215 8.26 3.73 -11.47
C MET A 215 9.40 4.12 -12.43
N LEU A 216 10.39 3.24 -12.62
CA LEU A 216 11.57 3.52 -13.45
C LEU A 216 11.35 3.24 -14.95
N ALA A 217 10.41 2.35 -15.28
CA ALA A 217 10.21 1.86 -16.65
C ALA A 217 8.88 2.30 -17.30
N GLY A 218 7.85 2.55 -16.49
CA GLY A 218 6.48 2.81 -16.96
C GLY A 218 5.67 1.54 -17.28
N PHE A 219 6.24 0.35 -17.10
CA PHE A 219 5.58 -0.95 -17.32
C PHE A 219 6.13 -2.03 -16.37
N PRO A 220 5.38 -3.13 -16.12
CA PRO A 220 5.81 -4.17 -15.19
C PRO A 220 6.96 -5.05 -15.76
N PRO A 221 7.83 -5.64 -14.89
CA PRO A 221 8.95 -6.47 -15.31
C PRO A 221 8.54 -7.82 -15.89
N PHE A 222 7.38 -8.32 -15.48
CA PHE A 222 6.82 -9.61 -15.90
C PHE A 222 5.45 -9.35 -16.54
N TYR A 223 5.34 -9.67 -17.81
CA TYR A 223 4.17 -9.35 -18.64
C TYR A 223 3.57 -10.58 -19.28
N GLY A 224 2.27 -10.55 -19.54
CA GLY A 224 1.47 -11.51 -20.31
C GLY A 224 0.11 -10.93 -20.65
N GLU A 225 -0.55 -11.47 -21.67
CA GLU A 225 -1.89 -11.04 -22.11
C GLU A 225 -3.02 -11.64 -21.22
N SER A 226 -2.70 -12.67 -20.45
CA SER A 226 -3.59 -13.33 -19.49
C SER A 226 -2.93 -13.47 -18.13
N ALA A 227 -3.73 -13.67 -17.08
CA ALA A 227 -3.22 -13.95 -15.74
C ALA A 227 -2.28 -15.17 -15.72
N SER A 228 -2.59 -16.22 -16.47
CA SER A 228 -1.75 -17.41 -16.60
C SER A 228 -0.37 -17.11 -17.19
N GLU A 229 -0.32 -16.26 -18.22
CA GLU A 229 0.94 -15.85 -18.85
C GLU A 229 1.78 -14.97 -17.93
N ILE A 230 1.12 -14.04 -17.19
CA ILE A 230 1.76 -13.21 -16.16
C ILE A 230 2.37 -14.11 -15.10
N PHE A 231 1.61 -15.05 -14.55
CA PHE A 231 2.10 -16.01 -13.55
C PHE A 231 3.26 -16.86 -14.10
N GLY A 232 3.16 -17.33 -15.36
CA GLY A 232 4.28 -18.01 -16.02
C GLY A 232 5.53 -17.14 -16.14
N ALA A 233 5.40 -15.84 -16.39
CA ALA A 233 6.53 -14.90 -16.43
C ALA A 233 7.11 -14.65 -15.03
N VAL A 234 6.27 -14.50 -14.00
CA VAL A 234 6.67 -14.37 -12.59
C VAL A 234 7.44 -15.61 -12.12
N LEU A 235 6.94 -16.81 -12.40
CA LEU A 235 7.60 -18.07 -12.03
C LEU A 235 8.97 -18.24 -12.66
N ARG A 236 9.16 -17.77 -13.89
CA ARG A 236 10.48 -17.75 -14.53
C ARG A 236 11.42 -16.72 -13.91
N ALA A 237 10.88 -15.64 -13.34
CA ALA A 237 11.62 -14.54 -12.72
C ALA A 237 12.78 -14.00 -13.57
N ASN A 238 12.61 -14.00 -14.91
CA ASN A 238 13.64 -13.53 -15.84
C ASN A 238 13.63 -12.01 -15.91
N LEU A 239 14.23 -11.36 -14.91
CA LEU A 239 14.32 -9.91 -14.81
C LEU A 239 15.22 -9.34 -15.90
N ARG A 240 14.65 -8.53 -16.79
CA ARG A 240 15.34 -7.87 -17.89
C ARG A 240 15.35 -6.36 -17.71
N PHE A 241 16.38 -5.71 -18.25
CA PHE A 241 16.54 -4.25 -18.29
C PHE A 241 16.71 -3.81 -19.75
N PRO A 242 15.61 -3.62 -20.51
CA PRO A 242 15.67 -3.22 -21.91
C PRO A 242 16.49 -1.93 -22.08
N PRO A 243 17.54 -1.92 -22.95
CA PRO A 243 18.44 -0.77 -23.07
C PRO A 243 17.73 0.53 -23.44
N ARG A 244 16.64 0.44 -24.21
CA ARG A 244 15.86 1.61 -24.63
C ARG A 244 15.32 2.43 -23.45
N VAL A 245 14.94 1.76 -22.36
CA VAL A 245 14.34 2.39 -21.17
C VAL A 245 15.37 2.51 -20.04
N PHE A 246 16.18 1.48 -19.83
CA PHE A 246 17.12 1.40 -18.71
C PHE A 246 18.51 1.98 -19.00
N ARG A 247 18.71 2.66 -20.14
CA ARG A 247 20.01 3.26 -20.48
C ARG A 247 20.42 4.34 -19.47
N SER A 248 19.47 5.15 -19.03
CA SER A 248 19.68 6.23 -18.06
C SER A 248 19.60 5.77 -16.61
N VAL A 249 19.11 4.54 -16.36
CA VAL A 249 18.97 4.01 -14.99
C VAL A 249 20.32 3.46 -14.51
N SER A 250 20.73 3.88 -13.31
CA SER A 250 22.02 3.54 -12.71
C SER A 250 22.23 2.04 -12.49
N ALA A 251 23.50 1.62 -12.40
CA ALA A 251 23.85 0.25 -12.05
C ALA A 251 23.39 -0.13 -10.64
N THR A 252 23.37 0.85 -9.71
CA THR A 252 22.95 0.68 -8.32
C THR A 252 21.43 0.48 -8.21
N ALA A 253 20.62 1.17 -9.01
CA ALA A 253 19.18 0.91 -9.10
C ALA A 253 18.88 -0.50 -9.61
N LYS A 254 19.59 -0.92 -10.69
CA LYS A 254 19.47 -2.29 -11.24
C LYS A 254 19.91 -3.35 -10.25
N ASP A 255 20.93 -3.09 -9.44
CA ASP A 255 21.38 -4.00 -8.37
C ASP A 255 20.29 -4.16 -7.30
N LEU A 256 19.69 -3.07 -6.84
CA LEU A 256 18.57 -3.11 -5.88
C LEU A 256 17.39 -3.91 -6.44
N LEU A 257 16.98 -3.66 -7.69
CA LEU A 257 15.91 -4.42 -8.34
C LEU A 257 16.19 -5.92 -8.36
N ARG A 258 17.43 -6.36 -8.65
CA ARG A 258 17.79 -7.79 -8.61
C ARG A 258 17.69 -8.38 -7.22
N LYS A 259 17.97 -7.59 -6.17
CA LYS A 259 17.89 -8.04 -4.76
C LYS A 259 16.46 -8.10 -4.25
N MET A 260 15.60 -7.18 -4.69
CA MET A 260 14.17 -7.19 -4.34
C MET A 260 13.40 -8.26 -5.14
N LEU A 261 13.69 -8.41 -6.44
CA LEU A 261 13.05 -9.36 -7.35
C LEU A 261 13.85 -10.68 -7.47
N CYS A 262 14.47 -11.11 -6.38
CA CYS A 262 15.14 -12.39 -6.29
C CYS A 262 14.10 -13.51 -6.07
N ARG A 263 14.07 -14.53 -6.98
CA ARG A 263 13.16 -15.67 -6.86
C ARG A 263 13.42 -16.47 -5.57
N ASP A 264 14.68 -16.65 -5.23
CA ASP A 264 15.10 -17.31 -3.99
C ASP A 264 14.77 -16.40 -2.79
N VAL A 265 13.76 -16.78 -2.02
CA VAL A 265 13.27 -16.04 -0.85
C VAL A 265 14.37 -15.86 0.21
N SER A 266 15.27 -16.84 0.37
CA SER A 266 16.37 -16.75 1.34
C SER A 266 17.35 -15.61 0.99
N ARG A 267 17.55 -15.36 -0.30
CA ARG A 267 18.44 -14.34 -0.85
C ARG A 267 17.76 -13.01 -1.13
N ARG A 268 16.41 -13.00 -1.21
CA ARG A 268 15.64 -11.76 -1.37
C ARG A 268 15.83 -10.89 -0.14
N PHE A 269 16.02 -9.60 -0.37
CA PHE A 269 16.18 -8.62 0.70
C PHE A 269 14.95 -8.57 1.62
N THR A 270 15.18 -8.18 2.89
CA THR A 270 14.15 -7.70 3.80
C THR A 270 13.89 -6.21 3.56
N ALA A 271 12.78 -5.68 4.10
CA ALA A 271 12.48 -4.26 4.02
C ALA A 271 13.60 -3.39 4.61
N ASP A 272 14.17 -3.78 5.75
CA ASP A 272 15.29 -3.08 6.38
C ASP A 272 16.58 -3.13 5.54
N GLN A 273 16.83 -4.21 4.80
CA GLN A 273 17.96 -4.29 3.87
C GLN A 273 17.79 -3.37 2.67
N VAL A 274 16.56 -3.23 2.15
CA VAL A 274 16.25 -2.25 1.08
C VAL A 274 16.52 -0.83 1.54
N LEU A 275 16.06 -0.46 2.75
CA LEU A 275 16.28 0.88 3.32
C LEU A 275 17.74 1.24 3.49
N ARG A 276 18.61 0.24 3.73
CA ARG A 276 20.07 0.43 3.88
C ARG A 276 20.83 0.34 2.57
N HIS A 277 20.17 0.07 1.45
CA HIS A 277 20.85 -0.05 0.15
C HIS A 277 21.40 1.30 -0.31
N PRO A 278 22.64 1.37 -0.87
CA PRO A 278 23.28 2.63 -1.28
C PRO A 278 22.43 3.49 -2.20
N TRP A 279 21.68 2.90 -3.11
CA TRP A 279 20.79 3.65 -3.99
C TRP A 279 19.69 4.39 -3.23
N VAL A 280 19.08 3.76 -2.23
CA VAL A 280 18.04 4.38 -1.40
C VAL A 280 18.65 5.48 -0.51
N THR A 281 19.79 5.19 0.13
CA THR A 281 20.44 6.14 1.04
C THR A 281 21.00 7.35 0.33
N SER A 282 21.42 7.23 -0.95
CA SER A 282 21.94 8.36 -1.75
C SER A 282 20.88 9.41 -2.06
N PHE A 283 19.60 9.02 -2.17
CA PHE A 283 18.50 9.91 -2.54
C PHE A 283 17.47 10.07 -1.42
N GLY A 284 17.34 9.07 -0.52
CA GLY A 284 16.28 8.99 0.48
C GLY A 284 16.55 9.77 1.77
N GLY A 285 17.69 10.43 1.91
CA GLY A 285 18.07 11.19 3.11
C GLY A 285 17.55 12.63 3.18
N ALA A 286 16.99 13.16 2.10
CA ALA A 286 16.30 14.43 2.13
C ALA A 286 14.92 14.24 2.77
N GLU A 287 14.62 14.96 3.85
CA GLU A 287 13.26 15.08 4.38
C GLU A 287 12.28 15.40 3.26
N ALA A 288 11.06 14.89 3.37
CA ALA A 288 10.00 15.00 2.38
C ALA A 288 9.72 16.47 2.00
N THR A 289 10.46 16.99 1.06
CA THR A 289 10.15 18.23 0.37
C THR A 289 9.53 17.86 -0.96
N ASP A 290 8.27 18.19 -1.10
CA ASP A 290 7.43 18.21 -2.31
C ASP A 290 7.86 17.26 -3.44
N LEU A 291 7.21 16.10 -3.50
CA LEU A 291 7.28 15.23 -4.67
C LEU A 291 6.69 16.00 -5.85
N GLN A 292 7.52 16.46 -6.79
CA GLN A 292 7.09 17.16 -8.01
C GLN A 292 6.19 16.31 -8.93
N ILE A 293 6.04 15.01 -8.62
CA ILE A 293 5.17 14.07 -9.35
C ILE A 293 3.65 14.33 -9.12
N LEU A 294 3.29 15.20 -8.19
CA LEU A 294 1.89 15.43 -7.80
C LEU A 294 1.34 16.78 -8.31
N THR A 295 2.12 17.54 -9.04
CA THR A 295 1.74 18.77 -9.73
C THR A 295 1.64 18.55 -11.22
#